data_aba9577216ce6cd09d79ebfe07690987
#
_entry.id   aba9577216ce6cd09d79ebfe07690987
#
_cell.length_a   1.000
_cell.length_b   1.000
_cell.length_c   1.000
_cell.angle_alpha   90.00
_cell.angle_beta   90.00
_cell.angle_gamma   90.00
#
_symmetry.space_group_name_H-M   'P 1'
#
loop_
_entity.id
_entity.type
_entity.pdbx_description
1 polymer ?
#
loop_
_entity_poly.entity_id
_entity_poly.type
_entity_poly.pdbx_seq_one_letter_code
_entity_poly.pdbx_strand_id
1 'polypeptide(L)'
;MSKQNMSQTRCIHDFLEGQCAHCKPAPYGINEVVYTTKGGQVFHNFSDCAFLRDGQSLAESRGQQNHPILPTKWSVVFYLNGACEWCCALHHLKGKEMRKCEALIEGKWRHVLHIKERFTDIKQREHQVHDEESGLIYFVTQNEVRF
;
A
#
# COMPACT_ATOMS: atom_id res chain seq x y z
N MET A 1 13.65 -27.49 27.66
CA MET A 1 13.69 -26.81 27.35
C MET A 1 13.41 -26.17 27.38
N SER A 2 13.15 -26.45 27.69
CA SER A 2 13.15 -25.86 27.53
C SER A 2 12.71 -25.07 27.45
N LYS A 3 12.72 -24.87 27.59
CA LYS A 3 12.68 -24.01 27.46
C LYS A 3 12.74 -23.40 27.06
N GLN A 4 12.41 -23.76 26.89
CA GLN A 4 12.58 -23.07 26.48
C GLN A 4 12.72 -22.09 26.33
N ASN A 5 12.70 -22.38 25.83
CA ASN A 5 13.07 -20.98 25.81
C ASN A 5 12.28 -20.21 24.81
N MET A 6 11.46 -19.27 25.26
CA MET A 6 10.47 -18.56 24.42
C MET A 6 11.10 -17.74 23.32
N SER A 7 12.28 -17.13 23.55
CA SER A 7 12.99 -16.35 22.55
C SER A 7 13.54 -17.20 21.39
N GLN A 8 13.46 -18.51 21.52
CA GLN A 8 13.95 -19.44 20.52
C GLN A 8 12.84 -20.01 19.63
N THR A 9 11.67 -19.38 19.62
CA THR A 9 10.57 -19.81 18.76
C THR A 9 10.96 -19.75 17.31
N ARG A 10 10.66 -20.80 16.57
CA ARG A 10 10.94 -20.91 15.15
C ARG A 10 9.66 -20.93 14.34
N CYS A 11 9.73 -20.40 13.11
CA CYS A 11 8.61 -20.45 12.19
C CYS A 11 8.57 -21.77 11.42
N ILE A 12 7.55 -21.95 10.58
CA ILE A 12 7.43 -23.15 9.74
C ILE A 12 8.59 -23.31 8.76
N HIS A 13 9.40 -22.26 8.53
CA HIS A 13 10.58 -22.29 7.66
C HIS A 13 11.86 -22.58 8.43
N ASP A 14 11.74 -22.93 9.70
CA ASP A 14 12.84 -23.28 10.61
C ASP A 14 13.86 -22.15 10.82
N PHE A 15 13.42 -20.90 10.75
CA PHE A 15 14.21 -19.73 11.13
C PHE A 15 13.73 -19.19 12.48
N LEU A 16 14.62 -18.55 13.20
CA LEU A 16 14.25 -17.87 14.44
C LEU A 16 13.28 -16.72 14.15
N GLU A 17 12.40 -16.45 15.11
CA GLU A 17 11.45 -15.36 14.99
C GLU A 17 12.18 -14.05 14.65
N GLY A 18 11.65 -13.32 13.65
CA GLY A 18 12.24 -12.08 13.18
C GLY A 18 13.38 -12.22 12.19
N GLN A 19 13.87 -13.43 11.96
CA GLN A 19 14.97 -13.68 11.04
C GLN A 19 14.55 -14.27 9.70
N CYS A 20 13.34 -14.83 9.65
CA CYS A 20 12.83 -15.41 8.41
C CYS A 20 12.22 -14.34 7.54
N ALA A 21 12.74 -14.14 6.33
CA ALA A 21 12.18 -13.19 5.38
C ALA A 21 10.74 -13.52 5.01
N HIS A 22 10.39 -14.81 4.97
CA HIS A 22 9.05 -15.25 4.61
C HIS A 22 8.02 -14.99 5.71
N CYS A 23 8.45 -14.87 6.96
CA CYS A 23 7.58 -14.62 8.11
C CYS A 23 7.66 -13.19 8.61
N LYS A 24 8.48 -12.35 8.00
CA LYS A 24 8.66 -10.96 8.43
C LYS A 24 7.37 -10.18 8.22
N PRO A 25 6.87 -9.49 9.26
CA PRO A 25 5.67 -8.69 9.10
C PRO A 25 5.90 -7.48 8.22
N ALA A 26 4.87 -7.06 7.50
CA ALA A 26 4.94 -5.87 6.67
C ALA A 26 5.12 -4.62 7.54
N PRO A 27 5.92 -3.64 7.09
CA PRO A 27 6.12 -2.42 7.85
C PRO A 27 4.89 -1.52 7.81
N TYR A 28 4.92 -0.46 8.61
CA TYR A 28 3.87 0.53 8.66
C TYR A 28 3.51 1.04 7.27
N GLY A 29 2.22 1.05 6.96
CA GLY A 29 1.71 1.55 5.68
C GLY A 29 1.76 0.55 4.53
N ILE A 30 2.20 -0.68 4.77
CA ILE A 30 2.25 -1.76 3.78
C ILE A 30 1.34 -2.89 4.23
N ASN A 31 0.51 -3.39 3.33
CA ASN A 31 -0.34 -4.54 3.60
C ASN A 31 0.47 -5.84 3.56
N GLU A 32 0.02 -6.85 4.29
CA GLU A 32 0.67 -8.16 4.28
C GLU A 32 0.60 -8.82 2.90
N VAL A 33 -0.49 -8.60 2.18
CA VAL A 33 -0.63 -9.03 0.79
C VAL A 33 -0.58 -7.79 -0.08
N VAL A 34 0.38 -7.76 -0.99
CA VAL A 34 0.58 -6.67 -1.95
C VAL A 34 0.41 -7.21 -3.35
N TYR A 35 0.38 -6.32 -4.34
CA TYR A 35 0.12 -6.68 -5.73
C TYR A 35 1.29 -6.31 -6.60
N THR A 36 1.68 -7.23 -7.47
CA THR A 36 2.83 -7.07 -8.35
C THR A 36 2.48 -7.50 -9.76
N THR A 37 3.27 -7.04 -10.72
CA THR A 37 3.24 -7.55 -12.10
C THR A 37 4.65 -7.98 -12.48
N LYS A 38 4.75 -8.91 -13.41
CA LYS A 38 6.04 -9.46 -13.82
C LYS A 38 7.01 -8.40 -14.33
N GLY A 39 6.51 -7.40 -15.04
CA GLY A 39 7.33 -6.31 -15.56
C GLY A 39 7.43 -5.09 -14.66
N GLY A 40 6.73 -5.10 -13.53
CA GLY A 40 6.70 -3.97 -12.60
C GLY A 40 7.92 -3.94 -11.68
N GLN A 41 8.31 -2.73 -11.29
CA GLN A 41 9.45 -2.50 -10.40
C GLN A 41 9.03 -2.12 -8.99
N VAL A 42 7.73 -1.98 -8.74
CA VAL A 42 7.20 -1.64 -7.42
C VAL A 42 6.03 -2.55 -7.10
N PHE A 43 5.81 -2.77 -5.81
CA PHE A 43 4.60 -3.44 -5.34
C PHE A 43 3.55 -2.41 -4.93
N HIS A 44 2.30 -2.84 -4.89
CA HIS A 44 1.16 -1.97 -4.61
C HIS A 44 0.32 -2.55 -3.48
N ASN A 45 -0.21 -1.68 -2.62
CA ASN A 45 -1.14 -2.12 -1.58
C ASN A 45 -2.50 -2.54 -2.15
N PHE A 46 -2.88 -2.03 -3.32
CA PHE A 46 -4.20 -2.27 -3.92
C PHE A 46 -4.06 -2.71 -5.37
N SER A 47 -4.85 -3.72 -5.75
CA SER A 47 -4.87 -4.22 -7.13
C SER A 47 -5.43 -3.20 -8.12
N ASP A 48 -6.24 -2.25 -7.65
CA ASP A 48 -6.84 -1.20 -8.45
C ASP A 48 -6.11 0.15 -8.33
N CYS A 49 -4.86 0.13 -7.86
CA CYS A 49 -4.06 1.35 -7.78
C CYS A 49 -4.02 2.08 -9.12
N ALA A 50 -4.28 3.38 -9.09
CA ALA A 50 -4.33 4.19 -10.31
C ALA A 50 -3.00 4.17 -11.06
N PHE A 51 -1.86 4.21 -10.36
CA PHE A 51 -0.55 4.17 -11.00
C PHE A 51 -0.30 2.84 -11.71
N LEU A 52 -0.77 1.74 -11.11
CA LEU A 52 -0.66 0.42 -11.72
C LEU A 52 -1.49 0.33 -12.99
N ARG A 53 -2.73 0.81 -12.96
CA ARG A 53 -3.61 0.82 -14.12
C ARG A 53 -3.11 1.75 -15.22
N ASP A 54 -2.58 2.91 -14.86
CA ASP A 54 -2.00 3.85 -15.82
C ASP A 54 -0.80 3.23 -16.53
N GLY A 55 0.05 2.51 -15.79
CA GLY A 55 1.18 1.80 -16.36
C GLY A 55 0.75 0.73 -17.36
N GLN A 56 -0.29 -0.02 -17.05
CA GLN A 56 -0.83 -1.04 -17.97
C GLN A 56 -1.44 -0.42 -19.20
N SER A 57 -2.21 0.66 -19.06
CA SER A 57 -2.79 1.39 -20.19
C SER A 57 -1.71 1.94 -21.10
N LEU A 58 -0.63 2.48 -20.54
CA LEU A 58 0.51 2.99 -21.31
C LEU A 58 1.20 1.85 -22.09
N ALA A 59 1.38 0.69 -21.45
CA ALA A 59 1.96 -0.48 -22.11
C ALA A 59 1.12 -0.93 -23.29
N GLU A 60 -0.21 -0.99 -23.13
CA GLU A 60 -1.13 -1.33 -24.21
C GLU A 60 -1.04 -0.34 -25.37
N SER A 61 -0.98 0.96 -25.08
CA SER A 61 -0.89 1.99 -26.09
C SER A 61 0.40 1.91 -26.93
N ARG A 62 1.43 1.29 -26.36
CA ARG A 62 2.72 1.07 -27.02
C ARG A 62 2.83 -0.30 -27.68
N GLY A 63 1.74 -1.07 -27.70
CA GLY A 63 1.72 -2.43 -28.26
C GLY A 63 2.46 -3.45 -27.41
N GLN A 64 2.74 -3.15 -26.16
CA GLN A 64 3.38 -4.07 -25.24
C GLN A 64 2.36 -4.97 -24.57
N GLN A 65 2.80 -6.17 -24.20
CA GLN A 65 1.94 -7.12 -23.51
C GLN A 65 1.80 -6.72 -22.03
N ASN A 66 0.55 -6.71 -21.54
CA ASN A 66 0.28 -6.56 -20.13
C ASN A 66 0.48 -7.88 -19.41
N HIS A 67 1.02 -7.80 -18.20
CA HIS A 67 1.14 -8.95 -17.32
C HIS A 67 0.01 -8.91 -16.27
N PRO A 68 -0.47 -10.07 -15.82
CA PRO A 68 -1.52 -10.09 -14.80
C PRO A 68 -1.03 -9.50 -13.48
N ILE A 69 -1.97 -8.91 -12.76
CA ILE A 69 -1.73 -8.38 -11.42
C ILE A 69 -1.88 -9.56 -10.45
N LEU A 70 -0.83 -9.85 -9.70
CA LEU A 70 -0.77 -11.03 -8.83
C LEU A 70 -0.71 -10.62 -7.36
N PRO A 71 -1.56 -11.20 -6.49
CA PRO A 71 -1.40 -11.03 -5.05
C PRO A 71 -0.16 -11.79 -4.58
N THR A 72 0.65 -11.15 -3.75
CA THR A 72 1.90 -11.73 -3.26
C THR A 72 2.14 -11.25 -1.85
N LYS A 73 2.64 -12.10 -0.98
CA LYS A 73 3.02 -11.67 0.37
C LYS A 73 4.17 -10.67 0.29
N TRP A 74 4.08 -9.59 1.06
CA TRP A 74 5.15 -8.60 1.12
C TRP A 74 6.50 -9.24 1.45
N SER A 75 6.51 -10.21 2.36
CA SER A 75 7.74 -10.89 2.79
C SER A 75 8.46 -11.63 1.67
N VAL A 76 7.82 -11.82 0.52
CA VAL A 76 8.42 -12.47 -0.65
C VAL A 76 9.03 -11.44 -1.60
N VAL A 77 8.47 -10.24 -1.67
CA VAL A 77 8.85 -9.25 -2.68
C VAL A 77 9.56 -8.01 -2.15
N PHE A 78 9.69 -7.86 -0.83
CA PHE A 78 10.23 -6.64 -0.24
C PHE A 78 11.65 -6.29 -0.70
N TYR A 79 12.45 -7.28 -1.04
CA TYR A 79 13.83 -7.08 -1.48
C TYR A 79 13.97 -6.94 -3.00
N LEU A 80 12.91 -7.19 -3.75
CA LEU A 80 12.93 -7.13 -5.21
C LEU A 80 12.34 -5.84 -5.75
N ASN A 81 11.33 -5.31 -5.10
CA ASN A 81 10.55 -4.17 -5.58
C ASN A 81 10.47 -3.08 -4.50
N GLY A 82 10.40 -1.84 -4.96
CA GLY A 82 10.07 -0.72 -4.08
C GLY A 82 8.56 -0.60 -3.86
N ALA A 83 8.17 0.20 -2.89
CA ALA A 83 6.77 0.48 -2.61
C ALA A 83 6.26 1.59 -3.54
N CYS A 84 5.04 1.42 -4.09
CA CYS A 84 4.41 2.43 -4.91
C CYS A 84 4.25 3.75 -4.14
N GLU A 85 4.59 4.87 -4.78
CA GLU A 85 4.50 6.17 -4.12
C GLU A 85 3.06 6.65 -3.92
N TRP A 86 2.12 6.11 -4.67
CA TRP A 86 0.72 6.49 -4.54
C TRP A 86 -0.01 5.61 -3.51
N CYS A 87 -0.22 4.34 -3.79
CA CYS A 87 -1.02 3.50 -2.89
C CYS A 87 -0.29 3.09 -1.62
N CYS A 88 1.04 3.21 -1.59
CA CYS A 88 1.84 2.97 -0.39
C CYS A 88 2.34 4.29 0.22
N ALA A 89 1.67 5.41 -0.06
CA ALA A 89 2.11 6.72 0.41
C ALA A 89 2.22 6.80 1.93
N LEU A 90 1.35 6.13 2.66
CA LEU A 90 1.40 6.13 4.12
C LEU A 90 2.73 5.56 4.64
N HIS A 91 3.28 4.55 3.96
CA HIS A 91 4.59 4.00 4.29
C HIS A 91 5.70 5.03 4.09
N HIS A 92 5.67 5.75 2.96
CA HIS A 92 6.69 6.76 2.65
C HIS A 92 6.63 7.97 3.58
N LEU A 93 5.47 8.19 4.20
CA LEU A 93 5.25 9.31 5.14
C LEU A 93 5.45 8.92 6.59
N LYS A 94 5.92 7.70 6.85
CA LYS A 94 6.16 7.24 8.22
C LYS A 94 7.02 8.25 9.00
N GLY A 95 6.54 8.62 10.18
CA GLY A 95 7.22 9.58 11.05
C GLY A 95 7.03 11.04 10.66
N LYS A 96 6.31 11.33 9.57
CA LYS A 96 6.00 12.69 9.15
C LYS A 96 4.61 13.09 9.64
N GLU A 97 4.46 14.37 9.95
CA GLU A 97 3.16 14.90 10.36
C GLU A 97 2.22 14.98 9.16
N MET A 98 1.01 14.46 9.34
CA MET A 98 -0.03 14.52 8.33
C MET A 98 -1.11 15.54 8.74
N ARG A 99 -1.65 16.23 7.75
CA ARG A 99 -2.66 17.26 7.98
C ARG A 99 -4.00 16.63 8.35
N LYS A 100 -4.62 17.14 9.40
CA LYS A 100 -5.98 16.73 9.79
C LYS A 100 -6.98 17.38 8.86
N CYS A 101 -7.98 16.61 8.44
CA CYS A 101 -9.05 17.10 7.58
C CYS A 101 -10.30 16.25 7.78
N GLU A 102 -11.34 16.54 7.00
CA GLU A 102 -12.55 15.72 6.97
C GLU A 102 -12.74 15.18 5.55
N ALA A 103 -13.21 13.95 5.45
CA ALA A 103 -13.53 13.33 4.17
C ALA A 103 -14.91 12.70 4.22
N LEU A 104 -15.59 12.76 3.08
CA LEU A 104 -16.92 12.16 2.92
C LEU A 104 -16.72 10.67 2.60
N ILE A 105 -17.03 9.81 3.56
CA ILE A 105 -16.85 8.37 3.46
C ILE A 105 -18.18 7.71 3.73
N GLU A 106 -18.66 6.95 2.75
CA GLU A 106 -19.96 6.27 2.85
C GLU A 106 -21.10 7.20 3.25
N GLY A 107 -21.09 8.41 2.67
CA GLY A 107 -22.12 9.40 2.90
C GLY A 107 -22.00 10.19 4.20
N LYS A 108 -20.94 10.03 4.95
CA LYS A 108 -20.70 10.72 6.22
C LYS A 108 -19.35 11.41 6.23
N TRP A 109 -19.32 12.64 6.74
CA TRP A 109 -18.06 13.35 6.96
C TRP A 109 -17.35 12.79 8.20
N ARG A 110 -16.10 12.37 8.01
CA ARG A 110 -15.28 11.80 9.08
C ARG A 110 -13.97 12.57 9.23
N HIS A 111 -13.47 12.62 10.45
CA HIS A 111 -12.14 13.16 10.72
C HIS A 111 -11.10 12.15 10.29
N VAL A 112 -10.19 12.56 9.41
CA VAL A 112 -9.17 11.70 8.84
C VAL A 112 -7.85 12.47 8.75
N LEU A 113 -6.77 11.74 8.41
CA LEU A 113 -5.48 12.34 8.10
C LEU A 113 -5.29 12.37 6.59
N HIS A 114 -4.89 13.52 6.07
CA HIS A 114 -4.57 13.67 4.65
C HIS A 114 -3.18 13.10 4.38
N ILE A 115 -3.10 12.14 3.49
CA ILE A 115 -1.84 11.47 3.16
C ILE A 115 -1.18 12.14 1.97
N LYS A 116 -1.84 12.15 0.82
CA LYS A 116 -1.28 12.62 -0.44
C LYS A 116 -2.40 12.97 -1.42
N GLU A 117 -2.08 13.79 -2.40
CA GLU A 117 -3.01 14.10 -3.49
C GLU A 117 -2.31 13.93 -4.83
N ARG A 118 -3.10 13.72 -5.87
CA ARG A 118 -2.62 13.66 -7.24
C ARG A 118 -3.68 14.25 -8.18
N PHE A 119 -3.25 14.61 -9.38
CA PHE A 119 -4.19 14.93 -10.45
C PHE A 119 -4.50 13.66 -11.23
N THR A 120 -5.78 13.47 -11.55
CA THR A 120 -6.20 12.41 -12.43
C THR A 120 -5.94 12.82 -13.90
N ASP A 121 -6.08 11.88 -14.81
CA ASP A 121 -5.93 12.14 -16.25
C ASP A 121 -6.96 13.13 -16.78
N ILE A 122 -8.11 13.30 -16.11
CA ILE A 122 -9.09 14.34 -16.42
C ILE A 122 -8.85 15.63 -15.62
N LYS A 123 -7.67 15.78 -15.03
CA LYS A 123 -7.22 16.94 -14.28
C LYS A 123 -8.06 17.28 -13.06
N GLN A 124 -8.68 16.28 -12.44
CA GLN A 124 -9.33 16.41 -11.17
C GLN A 124 -8.37 15.96 -10.07
N ARG A 125 -8.54 16.51 -8.86
CA ARG A 125 -7.74 16.07 -7.71
C ARG A 125 -8.37 14.88 -7.05
N GLU A 126 -7.53 13.88 -6.78
CA GLU A 126 -7.86 12.74 -5.95
C GLU A 126 -7.00 12.80 -4.70
N HIS A 127 -7.62 12.61 -3.55
CA HIS A 127 -6.94 12.66 -2.26
C HIS A 127 -6.93 11.29 -1.62
N GLN A 128 -5.79 10.96 -1.03
CA GLN A 128 -5.65 9.76 -0.22
C GLN A 128 -5.70 10.16 1.24
N VAL A 129 -6.61 9.53 1.99
CA VAL A 129 -6.85 9.86 3.40
C VAL A 129 -6.81 8.59 4.24
N HIS A 130 -6.40 8.73 5.49
CA HIS A 130 -6.32 7.65 6.45
C HIS A 130 -7.31 7.88 7.58
N ASP A 131 -8.24 6.96 7.75
CA ASP A 131 -9.16 6.95 8.88
C ASP A 131 -8.50 6.16 10.01
N GLU A 132 -8.01 6.87 11.02
CA GLU A 132 -7.31 6.22 12.13
C GLU A 132 -8.22 5.30 12.95
N GLU A 133 -9.52 5.60 13.00
CA GLU A 133 -10.47 4.80 13.76
C GLU A 133 -10.64 3.40 13.18
N SER A 134 -10.81 3.30 11.86
CA SER A 134 -10.94 2.01 11.18
C SER A 134 -9.62 1.42 10.71
N GLY A 135 -8.59 2.25 10.63
CA GLY A 135 -7.29 1.86 10.07
C GLY A 135 -7.27 1.79 8.55
N LEU A 136 -8.35 2.16 7.88
CA LEU A 136 -8.49 2.04 6.44
C LEU A 136 -8.03 3.30 5.72
N ILE A 137 -7.62 3.11 4.47
CA ILE A 137 -7.24 4.18 3.56
C ILE A 137 -8.33 4.33 2.52
N TYR A 138 -8.73 5.58 2.27
CA TYR A 138 -9.76 5.90 1.29
C TYR A 138 -9.20 6.86 0.26
N PHE A 139 -9.76 6.79 -0.95
CA PHE A 139 -9.44 7.70 -2.04
C PHE A 139 -10.70 8.50 -2.35
N VAL A 140 -10.62 9.80 -2.20
CA VAL A 140 -11.77 10.70 -2.32
C VAL A 140 -11.47 11.83 -3.30
N THR A 141 -12.52 12.40 -3.87
CA THR A 141 -12.39 13.52 -4.79
C THR A 141 -12.24 14.84 -4.03
N GLN A 142 -11.93 15.92 -4.76
CA GLN A 142 -11.79 17.25 -4.19
C GLN A 142 -13.07 17.69 -3.44
N ASN A 143 -14.24 17.31 -3.94
CA ASN A 143 -15.52 17.68 -3.31
C ASN A 143 -15.84 16.83 -2.07
N GLU A 144 -15.11 15.75 -1.88
CA GLU A 144 -15.32 14.82 -0.78
C GLU A 144 -14.28 14.98 0.33
N VAL A 145 -13.50 16.05 0.28
CA VAL A 145 -12.52 16.38 1.32
C VAL A 145 -12.63 17.86 1.65
N ARG A 146 -12.46 18.20 2.93
CA ARG A 146 -12.40 19.60 3.36
C ARG A 146 -11.41 19.74 4.50
N PHE A 147 -10.63 20.77 4.39
CA PHE A 147 -9.56 21.05 5.35
C PHE A 147 -9.99 22.03 6.43
#